data_592b106f1cb3b63054558217683896b0
#
_entry.id   592b106f1cb3b63054558217683896b0
#
_cell.length_a   1.000
_cell.length_b   1.000
_cell.length_c   1.000
_cell.angle_alpha   90.00
_cell.angle_beta   90.00
_cell.angle_gamma   90.00
#
_symmetry.space_group_name_H-M   'P 1'
#
loop_
_entity.id
_entity.type
_entity.pdbx_description
1 polymer ?
#
loop_
_entity_poly.entity_id
_entity_poly.type
_entity_poly.pdbx_seq_one_letter_code
_entity_poly.pdbx_strand_id
1 'polypeptide(L)'
;MDKKDYKNVFVFAEQREGVIQPVAFELLGKARDLADVLEEKVVAMFLGYGIKDKAQELIEHGADEVIVVDTPELKDFLSEQYSQAVSQIILDRKPANTALRGNL
;
A
#
# COMPACT_ATOMS: atom_id res chain seq x y z
N MET A 1 -3.45 21.63 -10.85
CA MET A 1 -3.90 20.78 -9.75
C MET A 1 -3.21 21.19 -8.46
N ASP A 2 -3.96 21.43 -7.41
CA ASP A 2 -3.43 21.94 -6.17
C ASP A 2 -2.76 20.84 -5.35
N LYS A 3 -1.52 21.03 -4.94
CA LYS A 3 -0.79 20.06 -4.13
C LYS A 3 -1.45 19.78 -2.79
N LYS A 4 -2.32 20.66 -2.32
CA LYS A 4 -3.05 20.48 -1.07
C LYS A 4 -3.99 19.28 -1.10
N ASP A 5 -4.40 18.85 -2.31
CA ASP A 5 -5.29 17.70 -2.47
C ASP A 5 -4.54 16.37 -2.37
N TYR A 6 -3.20 16.38 -2.46
CA TYR A 6 -2.38 15.18 -2.43
C TYR A 6 -1.78 15.03 -1.05
N LYS A 7 -2.23 14.00 -0.34
CA LYS A 7 -1.79 13.74 1.04
C LYS A 7 -1.43 12.28 1.24
N ASN A 8 -0.53 12.07 2.18
CA ASN A 8 -0.13 10.76 2.67
C ASN A 8 0.81 10.02 1.74
N VAL A 9 1.54 9.11 2.31
CA VAL A 9 2.51 8.27 1.60
C VAL A 9 1.91 6.87 1.48
N PHE A 10 1.71 6.42 0.25
CA PHE A 10 1.10 5.11 0.00
C PHE A 10 2.17 4.09 -0.33
N VAL A 11 2.00 2.88 0.20
CA VAL A 11 2.92 1.76 -0.01
C VAL A 11 2.13 0.58 -0.55
N PHE A 12 2.62 -0.01 -1.65
CA PHE A 12 2.05 -1.26 -2.14
C PHE A 12 2.67 -2.41 -1.32
N ALA A 13 1.86 -3.07 -0.50
CA ALA A 13 2.31 -4.17 0.34
C ALA A 13 2.23 -5.47 -0.44
N GLU A 14 3.33 -5.88 -1.04
CA GLU A 14 3.39 -7.10 -1.83
C GLU A 14 3.18 -8.33 -0.96
N GLN A 15 2.33 -9.24 -1.42
CA GLN A 15 2.11 -10.52 -0.77
C GLN A 15 2.07 -11.63 -1.82
N ARG A 16 2.38 -12.84 -1.41
CA ARG A 16 2.25 -14.03 -2.23
C ARG A 16 1.62 -15.13 -1.41
N GLU A 17 0.49 -15.62 -1.88
CA GLU A 17 -0.26 -16.67 -1.19
C GLU A 17 -0.55 -16.31 0.27
N GLY A 18 -0.84 -15.03 0.51
CA GLY A 18 -1.16 -14.54 1.85
C GLY A 18 0.03 -14.21 2.72
N VAL A 19 1.25 -14.38 2.20
CA VAL A 19 2.47 -14.05 2.97
C VAL A 19 3.00 -12.69 2.51
N ILE A 20 3.08 -11.75 3.46
CA ILE A 20 3.62 -10.44 3.17
C ILE A 20 5.12 -10.56 2.91
N GLN A 21 5.57 -10.01 1.79
CA GLN A 21 6.97 -10.15 1.37
C GLN A 21 7.87 -9.16 2.10
N PRO A 22 9.15 -9.51 2.32
CA PRO A 22 10.08 -8.62 3.03
C PRO A 22 10.18 -7.22 2.45
N VAL A 23 10.05 -7.08 1.13
CA VAL A 23 10.11 -5.76 0.48
C VAL A 23 9.01 -4.83 1.00
N ALA A 24 7.83 -5.38 1.36
CA ALA A 24 6.75 -4.58 1.90
C ALA A 24 7.15 -3.92 3.21
N PHE A 25 7.81 -4.66 4.08
CA PHE A 25 8.26 -4.13 5.36
C PHE A 25 9.37 -3.09 5.19
N GLU A 26 10.25 -3.29 4.23
CA GLU A 26 11.28 -2.31 3.89
C GLU A 26 10.68 -1.01 3.39
N LEU A 27 9.68 -1.11 2.51
CA LEU A 27 8.98 0.05 1.99
C LEU A 27 8.23 0.79 3.09
N LEU A 28 7.62 0.06 4.02
CA LEU A 28 6.93 0.67 5.16
C LEU A 28 7.90 1.47 6.03
N GLY A 29 9.10 0.94 6.27
CA GLY A 29 10.11 1.65 7.04
C GLY A 29 10.52 2.96 6.38
N LYS A 30 10.79 2.92 5.07
CA LYS A 30 11.14 4.12 4.31
C LYS A 30 9.99 5.11 4.25
N ALA A 31 8.78 4.61 4.04
CA ALA A 31 7.59 5.46 3.99
C ALA A 31 7.34 6.13 5.33
N ARG A 32 7.59 5.41 6.43
CA ARG A 32 7.43 5.98 7.77
C ARG A 32 8.36 7.17 7.98
N ASP A 33 9.62 7.03 7.57
CA ASP A 33 10.59 8.11 7.67
C ASP A 33 10.17 9.32 6.85
N LEU A 34 9.75 9.10 5.62
CA LEU A 34 9.30 10.17 4.74
C LEU A 34 8.04 10.84 5.27
N ALA A 35 7.07 10.04 5.69
CA ALA A 35 5.81 10.57 6.20
C ALA A 35 6.01 11.39 7.47
N ASP A 36 6.93 10.99 8.33
CA ASP A 36 7.23 11.74 9.55
C ASP A 36 7.81 13.12 9.21
N VAL A 37 8.66 13.19 8.19
CA VAL A 37 9.21 14.48 7.72
C VAL A 37 8.10 15.36 7.15
N LEU A 38 7.17 14.78 6.42
CA LEU A 38 6.06 15.49 5.78
C LEU A 38 4.89 15.76 6.73
N GLU A 39 4.91 15.16 7.92
CA GLU A 39 3.79 15.17 8.87
C GLU A 39 2.53 14.59 8.25
N GLU A 40 2.72 13.48 7.52
CA GLU A 40 1.67 12.77 6.81
C GLU A 40 1.52 11.35 7.36
N LYS A 41 0.50 10.64 6.87
CA LYS A 41 0.27 9.25 7.26
C LYS A 41 0.87 8.29 6.24
N VAL A 42 1.16 7.06 6.71
CA VAL A 42 1.53 5.95 5.83
C VAL A 42 0.30 5.09 5.61
N VAL A 43 -0.07 4.91 4.34
CA VAL A 43 -1.22 4.11 3.95
C VAL A 43 -0.72 2.91 3.15
N ALA A 44 -0.97 1.70 3.64
CA ALA A 44 -0.58 0.49 2.92
C ALA A 44 -1.74 0.02 2.04
N MET A 45 -1.43 -0.33 0.80
CA MET A 45 -2.38 -0.93 -0.13
C MET A 45 -2.13 -2.42 -0.12
N PHE A 46 -3.07 -3.19 0.39
CA PHE A 46 -2.92 -4.63 0.59
C PHE A 46 -3.98 -5.37 -0.23
N LEU A 47 -3.55 -5.99 -1.32
CA LEU A 47 -4.43 -6.58 -2.31
C LEU A 47 -4.20 -8.08 -2.42
N GLY A 48 -5.28 -8.83 -2.53
CA GLY A 48 -5.19 -10.28 -2.70
C GLY A 48 -6.52 -10.97 -2.45
N TYR A 49 -6.46 -12.22 -2.05
CA TYR A 49 -7.64 -13.01 -1.72
C TYR A 49 -7.38 -13.79 -0.44
N GLY A 50 -8.29 -13.67 0.51
CA GLY A 50 -8.15 -14.34 1.80
C GLY A 50 -7.04 -13.74 2.66
N ILE A 51 -6.80 -12.44 2.54
CA ILE A 51 -5.66 -11.77 3.17
C ILE A 51 -6.01 -10.84 4.32
N LYS A 52 -7.28 -10.63 4.60
CA LYS A 52 -7.71 -9.66 5.63
C LYS A 52 -7.00 -9.83 6.97
N ASP A 53 -6.79 -11.06 7.37
CA ASP A 53 -6.19 -11.39 8.67
C ASP A 53 -4.75 -10.88 8.80
N LYS A 54 -4.09 -10.63 7.68
CA LYS A 54 -2.70 -10.21 7.67
C LYS A 54 -2.52 -8.70 7.73
N ALA A 55 -3.60 -7.94 7.57
CA ALA A 55 -3.51 -6.48 7.55
C ALA A 55 -2.91 -5.91 8.84
N GLN A 56 -3.15 -6.55 9.98
CA GLN A 56 -2.62 -6.10 11.27
C GLN A 56 -1.09 -6.07 11.28
N GLU A 57 -0.43 -6.98 10.56
CA GLU A 57 1.03 -6.99 10.47
C GLU A 57 1.56 -5.70 9.87
N LEU A 58 0.83 -5.13 8.90
CA LEU A 58 1.23 -3.88 8.25
C LEU A 58 1.12 -2.71 9.22
N ILE A 59 0.08 -2.69 10.05
CA ILE A 59 -0.08 -1.68 11.09
C ILE A 59 1.08 -1.76 12.08
N GLU A 60 1.43 -2.97 12.50
CA GLU A 60 2.52 -3.19 13.46
C GLU A 60 3.88 -2.75 12.91
N HIS A 61 4.03 -2.73 11.59
CA HIS A 61 5.28 -2.34 10.94
C HIS A 61 5.31 -0.89 10.46
N GLY A 62 4.34 -0.09 10.86
CA GLY A 62 4.41 1.36 10.63
C GLY A 62 3.30 1.97 9.79
N ALA A 63 2.38 1.19 9.27
CA ALA A 63 1.25 1.75 8.53
C ALA A 63 0.23 2.36 9.50
N ASP A 64 -0.24 3.55 9.18
CA ASP A 64 -1.30 4.20 9.94
C ASP A 64 -2.67 3.70 9.49
N GLU A 65 -2.77 3.33 8.22
CA GLU A 65 -4.00 2.86 7.62
C GLU A 65 -3.67 1.77 6.61
N VAL A 66 -4.55 0.79 6.47
CA VAL A 66 -4.41 -0.25 5.43
C VAL A 66 -5.67 -0.27 4.59
N ILE A 67 -5.49 -0.12 3.28
CA ILE A 67 -6.58 -0.28 2.31
C ILE A 67 -6.54 -1.73 1.86
N VAL A 68 -7.52 -2.51 2.28
CA VAL A 68 -7.58 -3.93 1.96
C VAL A 68 -8.52 -4.16 0.78
N VAL A 69 -8.00 -4.77 -0.28
CA VAL A 69 -8.82 -5.22 -1.40
C VAL A 69 -8.72 -6.76 -1.43
N ASP A 70 -9.71 -7.40 -0.86
CA ASP A 70 -9.75 -8.86 -0.71
C ASP A 70 -10.87 -9.42 -1.60
N THR A 71 -10.51 -9.96 -2.73
CA THR A 71 -11.47 -10.45 -3.72
C THR A 71 -10.89 -11.66 -4.48
N PRO A 72 -11.75 -12.64 -4.85
CA PRO A 72 -11.30 -13.80 -5.62
C PRO A 72 -10.60 -13.44 -6.93
N GLU A 73 -10.91 -12.29 -7.51
CA GLU A 73 -10.26 -11.83 -8.74
C GLU A 73 -8.76 -11.61 -8.58
N LEU A 74 -8.30 -11.42 -7.35
CA LEU A 74 -6.89 -11.20 -7.04
C LEU A 74 -6.21 -12.45 -6.46
N LYS A 75 -6.86 -13.61 -6.57
CA LYS A 75 -6.31 -14.86 -6.05
C LYS A 75 -4.96 -15.19 -6.70
N ASP A 76 -4.88 -15.05 -8.02
CA ASP A 76 -3.64 -15.25 -8.74
C ASP A 76 -3.02 -13.89 -9.05
N PHE A 77 -1.70 -13.81 -9.00
CA PHE A 77 -1.02 -12.54 -9.29
C PHE A 77 -1.02 -12.29 -10.81
N LEU A 78 -2.05 -11.60 -11.27
CA LEU A 78 -2.15 -11.14 -12.66
C LEU A 78 -1.89 -9.64 -12.65
N SER A 79 -0.76 -9.24 -13.21
CA SER A 79 -0.29 -7.84 -13.17
C SER A 79 -1.35 -6.84 -13.55
N GLU A 80 -2.15 -7.16 -14.56
CA GLU A 80 -3.16 -6.23 -15.07
C GLU A 80 -4.22 -5.91 -14.01
N GLN A 81 -4.73 -6.93 -13.33
CA GLN A 81 -5.76 -6.74 -12.32
C GLN A 81 -5.24 -5.97 -11.11
N TYR A 82 -4.02 -6.27 -10.68
CA TYR A 82 -3.39 -5.54 -9.59
C TYR A 82 -3.13 -4.10 -9.99
N SER A 83 -2.65 -3.86 -11.21
CA SER A 83 -2.42 -2.51 -11.71
C SER A 83 -3.70 -1.68 -11.76
N GLN A 84 -4.80 -2.28 -12.20
CA GLN A 84 -6.09 -1.60 -12.25
C GLN A 84 -6.55 -1.22 -10.85
N ALA A 85 -6.44 -2.13 -9.89
CA ALA A 85 -6.86 -1.86 -8.52
C ALA A 85 -6.01 -0.77 -7.88
N VAL A 86 -4.70 -0.84 -8.04
CA VAL A 86 -3.78 0.18 -7.50
C VAL A 86 -4.05 1.54 -8.14
N SER A 87 -4.23 1.57 -9.47
CA SER A 87 -4.53 2.81 -10.19
C SER A 87 -5.80 3.45 -9.68
N GLN A 88 -6.84 2.65 -9.42
CA GLN A 88 -8.09 3.16 -8.92
C GLN A 88 -7.92 3.79 -7.53
N ILE A 89 -7.16 3.14 -6.66
CA ILE A 89 -6.88 3.66 -5.32
C ILE A 89 -6.14 5.01 -5.42
N ILE A 90 -5.15 5.08 -6.29
CA ILE A 90 -4.36 6.31 -6.48
C ILE A 90 -5.23 7.45 -6.98
N LEU A 91 -6.10 7.16 -7.95
CA LEU A 91 -7.02 8.17 -8.49
C LEU A 91 -7.99 8.68 -7.41
N ASP A 92 -8.49 7.77 -6.58
CA ASP A 92 -9.49 8.12 -5.56
C ASP A 92 -8.86 8.83 -4.35
N ARG A 93 -7.67 8.41 -3.94
CA ARG A 93 -7.07 8.85 -2.68
C ARG A 93 -5.99 9.92 -2.85
N LYS A 94 -5.48 10.12 -4.05
CA LYS A 94 -4.49 11.17 -4.38
C LYS A 94 -3.32 11.21 -3.39
N PRO A 95 -2.47 10.17 -3.35
CA PRO A 95 -1.32 10.17 -2.44
C PRO A 95 -0.27 11.20 -2.84
N ALA A 96 0.43 11.76 -1.86
CA ALA A 96 1.55 12.66 -2.11
C ALA A 96 2.73 11.89 -2.72
N ASN A 97 2.94 10.65 -2.24
CA ASN A 97 3.98 9.76 -2.73
C ASN A 97 3.48 8.33 -2.71
N THR A 98 3.98 7.53 -3.65
CA THR A 98 3.62 6.11 -3.74
C THR A 98 4.88 5.28 -3.89
N ALA A 99 5.04 4.27 -3.04
CA ALA A 99 6.17 3.35 -3.09
C ALA A 99 5.71 2.00 -3.63
N LEU A 100 6.27 1.63 -4.78
CA LEU A 100 6.02 0.36 -5.43
C LEU A 100 7.37 -0.35 -5.62
N ARG A 101 7.55 -1.50 -4.98
CA ARG A 101 8.76 -2.33 -5.15
C ARG A 101 10.07 -1.57 -4.98
N GLY A 102 10.18 -0.80 -3.91
CA GLY A 102 11.42 -0.10 -3.59
C GLY A 102 11.55 1.28 -4.20
N ASN A 103 10.58 1.74 -4.95
CA ASN A 103 10.59 3.09 -5.53
C ASN A 103 9.82 4.05 -4.62
N LEU A 104 10.56 4.94 -4.04
CA LEU A 104 9.98 6.00 -3.24
C LEU A 104 10.34 7.34 -3.86
#